data_faad072b83faddb037316dac6c3efecb
#
_entry.id   faad072b83faddb037316dac6c3efecb
#
_cell.length_a   1.000
_cell.length_b   1.000
_cell.length_c   1.000
_cell.angle_alpha   90.00
_cell.angle_beta   90.00
_cell.angle_gamma   90.00
#
_symmetry.space_group_name_H-M   'P 1'
#
loop_
_entity.id
_entity.type
_entity.pdbx_description
1 polymer ?
#
loop_
_entity_poly.entity_id
_entity_poly.type
_entity_poly.pdbx_seq_one_letter_code
_entity_poly.pdbx_strand_id
1 'polypeptide(L)'
;MKIATDKLMAGSIAAVIAALTVTAVLSLDRPAYAAGAETTVTVPAPSGAADLKQPGIRRAQVIFAGGCFWGVQGVFQHTRGVDEAVSGYIGGTAADANYPRVGSGATGHAEAVKVTYDPAQVSYGQLMQVFFSVVHDPTQLNRQGPDRGSQYRSAVFTDDAAQREATRAYIAQLQRARAYPAPVVTQVDGGKRFFAAEGYHQNYLTLHPQSLYIRVNDLPKVAALKQYYPALYREKPRLVSTTISAR
;
A
#
# COMPACT_ATOMS: atom_id res chain seq x y z
N MET A 1 -37.98 -59.35 -73.05
CA MET A 1 -37.94 -60.58 -72.23
C MET A 1 -36.65 -60.63 -71.45
N LYS A 2 -36.74 -60.73 -70.22
CA LYS A 2 -35.74 -60.83 -69.13
C LYS A 2 -35.71 -59.64 -68.18
N ILE A 3 -36.19 -59.98 -67.04
CA ILE A 3 -36.38 -59.29 -65.82
C ILE A 3 -34.95 -59.11 -65.16
N ALA A 4 -34.61 -57.90 -64.72
CA ALA A 4 -33.44 -57.66 -63.89
C ALA A 4 -33.91 -57.12 -62.53
N THR A 5 -33.56 -57.83 -61.52
CA THR A 5 -33.88 -57.69 -60.11
C THR A 5 -33.07 -56.57 -59.49
N ASP A 6 -33.75 -55.63 -58.85
CA ASP A 6 -33.16 -54.61 -57.98
C ASP A 6 -32.56 -55.20 -56.70
N LYS A 7 -31.33 -54.84 -56.44
CA LYS A 7 -30.75 -55.03 -55.16
C LYS A 7 -30.67 -53.70 -54.39
N LEU A 8 -31.49 -53.57 -53.37
CA LEU A 8 -31.39 -52.55 -52.36
C LEU A 8 -30.02 -52.66 -51.65
N MET A 9 -29.26 -51.61 -51.70
CA MET A 9 -28.13 -51.37 -50.87
C MET A 9 -28.54 -50.46 -49.72
N ALA A 10 -28.55 -50.98 -48.51
CA ALA A 10 -28.77 -50.24 -47.29
C ALA A 10 -27.49 -49.46 -46.95
N GLY A 11 -27.56 -48.14 -47.06
CA GLY A 11 -26.49 -47.23 -46.62
C GLY A 11 -26.61 -46.97 -45.13
N SER A 12 -25.65 -47.41 -44.38
CA SER A 12 -25.51 -47.07 -42.95
C SER A 12 -25.12 -45.60 -42.78
N ILE A 13 -25.98 -44.80 -42.17
CA ILE A 13 -25.67 -43.45 -41.73
C ILE A 13 -24.97 -43.57 -40.41
N ALA A 14 -23.65 -43.36 -40.38
CA ALA A 14 -22.89 -43.18 -39.16
C ALA A 14 -23.11 -41.77 -38.63
N ALA A 15 -23.86 -41.66 -37.55
CA ALA A 15 -24.03 -40.39 -36.84
C ALA A 15 -22.74 -40.09 -36.06
N VAL A 16 -21.97 -39.08 -36.51
CA VAL A 16 -20.86 -38.54 -35.76
C VAL A 16 -21.46 -37.57 -34.74
N ILE A 17 -21.51 -38.01 -33.47
CA ILE A 17 -21.82 -37.15 -32.34
C ILE A 17 -20.54 -36.39 -32.00
N ALA A 18 -20.46 -35.13 -32.44
CA ALA A 18 -19.43 -34.20 -31.97
C ALA A 18 -19.76 -33.75 -30.54
N ALA A 19 -19.07 -34.28 -29.57
CA ALA A 19 -19.13 -33.82 -28.20
C ALA A 19 -18.46 -32.43 -28.10
N LEU A 20 -19.26 -31.37 -28.09
CA LEU A 20 -18.85 -30.02 -27.76
C LEU A 20 -18.60 -29.98 -26.23
N THR A 21 -17.36 -30.14 -25.80
CA THR A 21 -16.94 -29.81 -24.45
C THR A 21 -16.94 -28.29 -24.31
N VAL A 22 -18.01 -27.73 -23.75
CA VAL A 22 -18.05 -26.35 -23.28
C VAL A 22 -17.15 -26.24 -22.07
N THR A 23 -15.91 -25.81 -22.27
CA THR A 23 -15.05 -25.32 -21.20
C THR A 23 -15.64 -24.02 -20.70
N ALA A 24 -16.43 -24.08 -19.63
CA ALA A 24 -16.85 -22.90 -18.87
C ALA A 24 -15.59 -22.30 -18.25
N VAL A 25 -15.03 -21.27 -18.91
CA VAL A 25 -14.08 -20.37 -18.30
C VAL A 25 -14.87 -19.62 -17.24
N LEU A 26 -14.70 -20.03 -15.98
CA LEU A 26 -15.10 -19.24 -14.83
C LEU A 26 -14.29 -17.94 -14.89
N SER A 27 -14.83 -16.94 -15.56
CA SER A 27 -14.42 -15.56 -15.37
C SER A 27 -14.74 -15.24 -13.93
N LEU A 28 -13.72 -15.28 -13.06
CA LEU A 28 -13.80 -14.65 -11.75
C LEU A 28 -14.11 -13.19 -12.04
N ASP A 29 -15.37 -12.79 -11.85
CA ASP A 29 -15.79 -11.40 -11.85
C ASP A 29 -14.93 -10.66 -10.84
N ARG A 30 -13.87 -10.02 -11.32
CA ARG A 30 -13.18 -9.00 -10.56
C ARG A 30 -14.21 -7.87 -10.39
N PRO A 31 -14.55 -7.49 -9.16
CA PRO A 31 -15.48 -6.38 -8.95
C PRO A 31 -14.96 -5.18 -9.72
N ALA A 32 -15.84 -4.59 -10.54
CA ALA A 32 -15.55 -3.39 -11.30
C ALA A 32 -15.07 -2.32 -10.30
N TYR A 33 -13.83 -1.91 -10.45
CA TYR A 33 -13.20 -0.91 -9.61
C TYR A 33 -13.99 0.38 -9.66
N ALA A 34 -14.48 0.84 -8.51
CA ALA A 34 -14.89 2.23 -8.34
C ALA A 34 -13.67 3.10 -8.65
N ALA A 35 -13.75 3.90 -9.72
CA ALA A 35 -12.68 4.78 -10.15
C ALA A 35 -12.32 5.73 -8.99
N GLY A 36 -11.17 5.51 -8.34
CA GLY A 36 -10.67 6.33 -7.24
C GLY A 36 -10.28 5.59 -5.97
N ALA A 37 -10.80 4.40 -5.68
CA ALA A 37 -10.37 3.64 -4.51
C ALA A 37 -8.99 3.01 -4.74
N GLU A 38 -8.05 3.27 -3.83
CA GLU A 38 -6.73 2.64 -3.87
C GLU A 38 -6.83 1.13 -3.67
N THR A 39 -6.12 0.37 -4.50
CA THR A 39 -6.11 -1.09 -4.43
C THR A 39 -5.26 -1.54 -3.25
N THR A 40 -5.89 -2.02 -2.21
CA THR A 40 -5.17 -2.80 -1.20
C THR A 40 -4.89 -4.20 -1.74
N VAL A 41 -3.65 -4.67 -1.61
CA VAL A 41 -3.23 -6.01 -2.04
C VAL A 41 -2.54 -6.73 -0.90
N THR A 42 -2.79 -8.02 -0.77
CA THR A 42 -1.97 -8.86 0.11
C THR A 42 -0.62 -9.09 -0.54
N VAL A 43 0.45 -8.78 0.15
CA VAL A 43 1.82 -8.99 -0.33
C VAL A 43 2.54 -10.07 0.49
N PRO A 44 3.50 -10.80 -0.10
CA PRO A 44 4.30 -11.78 0.63
C PRO A 44 4.97 -11.15 1.86
N ALA A 45 5.05 -11.91 2.95
CA ALA A 45 5.82 -11.48 4.11
C ALA A 45 7.31 -11.26 3.75
N PRO A 46 7.98 -10.27 4.36
CA PRO A 46 9.42 -10.09 4.19
C PRO A 46 10.20 -11.35 4.55
N SER A 47 11.25 -11.66 3.79
CA SER A 47 12.10 -12.82 4.00
C SER A 47 13.57 -12.51 3.72
N GLY A 48 14.49 -13.29 4.31
CA GLY A 48 15.93 -13.04 4.17
C GLY A 48 16.33 -11.64 4.64
N ALA A 49 17.07 -10.90 3.83
CA ALA A 49 17.53 -9.54 4.17
C ALA A 49 16.38 -8.53 4.36
N ALA A 50 15.19 -8.79 3.81
CA ALA A 50 14.01 -7.95 4.00
C ALA A 50 13.38 -8.11 5.40
N ASP A 51 13.61 -9.24 6.07
CA ASP A 51 13.11 -9.50 7.44
C ASP A 51 14.14 -9.03 8.48
N LEU A 52 14.40 -7.73 8.51
CA LEU A 52 15.36 -7.12 9.42
C LEU A 52 14.95 -7.35 10.88
N LYS A 53 15.82 -8.01 11.62
CA LYS A 53 15.71 -8.15 13.07
C LYS A 53 16.53 -7.08 13.77
N GLN A 54 16.00 -6.50 14.82
CA GLN A 54 16.62 -5.43 15.59
C GLN A 54 16.69 -5.79 17.09
N PRO A 55 17.45 -6.85 17.46
CA PRO A 55 17.50 -7.32 18.84
C PRO A 55 18.10 -6.25 19.76
N GLY A 56 17.50 -6.11 20.94
CA GLY A 56 17.96 -5.14 21.95
C GLY A 56 17.52 -3.70 21.69
N ILE A 57 16.99 -3.38 20.51
CA ILE A 57 16.44 -2.05 20.22
C ILE A 57 15.02 -1.97 20.79
N ARG A 58 14.77 -0.97 21.62
CA ARG A 58 13.46 -0.72 22.25
C ARG A 58 12.65 0.34 21.50
N ARG A 59 13.31 1.18 20.72
CA ARG A 59 12.67 2.26 19.98
C ARG A 59 13.44 2.52 18.70
N ALA A 60 12.77 2.31 17.57
CA ALA A 60 13.30 2.57 16.24
C ALA A 60 12.37 3.54 15.50
N GLN A 61 12.88 4.15 14.44
CA GLN A 61 12.12 5.09 13.62
C GLN A 61 12.31 4.79 12.14
N VAL A 62 11.27 5.11 11.37
CA VAL A 62 11.27 5.12 9.89
C VAL A 62 10.27 6.16 9.43
N ILE A 63 10.46 6.74 8.24
CA ILE A 63 9.53 7.70 7.68
C ILE A 63 8.98 7.13 6.37
N PHE A 64 7.64 7.07 6.27
CA PHE A 64 6.91 6.58 5.11
C PHE A 64 6.19 7.72 4.40
N ALA A 65 6.39 7.83 3.09
CA ALA A 65 5.63 8.69 2.20
C ALA A 65 4.84 7.82 1.21
N GLY A 66 3.52 7.93 1.19
CA GLY A 66 2.64 7.05 0.40
C GLY A 66 1.30 7.72 0.11
N GLY A 67 1.31 8.94 -0.45
CA GLY A 67 0.12 9.75 -0.68
C GLY A 67 -0.22 10.68 0.48
N CYS A 68 -1.49 11.07 0.58
CA CYS A 68 -1.97 11.92 1.67
C CYS A 68 -1.64 11.33 3.04
N PHE A 69 -0.94 12.09 3.85
CA PHE A 69 -0.44 11.64 5.15
C PHE A 69 -1.55 11.34 6.18
N TRP A 70 -2.79 11.79 5.98
CA TRP A 70 -3.90 11.45 6.89
C TRP A 70 -4.18 9.96 6.94
N GLY A 71 -4.24 9.31 5.77
CA GLY A 71 -4.44 7.86 5.67
C GLY A 71 -3.22 7.08 6.14
N VAL A 72 -2.02 7.53 5.75
CA VAL A 72 -0.76 6.90 6.20
C VAL A 72 -0.65 6.93 7.72
N GLN A 73 -0.90 8.09 8.35
CA GLN A 73 -0.90 8.25 9.79
C GLN A 73 -1.95 7.35 10.44
N GLY A 74 -3.18 7.34 9.93
CA GLY A 74 -4.27 6.54 10.46
C GLY A 74 -3.94 5.06 10.49
N VAL A 75 -3.39 4.51 9.40
CA VAL A 75 -2.98 3.09 9.34
C VAL A 75 -1.93 2.79 10.41
N PHE A 76 -0.88 3.59 10.54
CA PHE A 76 0.17 3.33 11.53
C PHE A 76 -0.30 3.58 12.95
N GLN A 77 -1.21 4.52 13.21
CA GLN A 77 -1.85 4.69 14.52
C GLN A 77 -2.67 3.46 14.95
N HIS A 78 -3.23 2.74 13.99
CA HIS A 78 -3.94 1.47 14.22
C HIS A 78 -3.02 0.24 14.16
N THR A 79 -1.70 0.40 13.97
CA THR A 79 -0.75 -0.73 13.94
C THR A 79 -0.19 -1.00 15.34
N ARG A 80 -0.31 -2.25 15.83
CA ARG A 80 0.29 -2.68 17.11
C ARG A 80 1.81 -2.56 17.04
N GLY A 81 2.46 -2.23 18.16
CA GLY A 81 3.90 -2.02 18.24
C GLY A 81 4.35 -0.64 17.77
N VAL A 82 3.48 0.13 17.09
CA VAL A 82 3.72 1.54 16.81
C VAL A 82 3.41 2.38 18.04
N ASP A 83 4.40 3.12 18.51
CA ASP A 83 4.29 4.02 19.66
C ASP A 83 3.79 5.39 19.26
N GLU A 84 4.21 5.88 18.11
CA GLU A 84 3.86 7.21 17.62
C GLU A 84 3.92 7.25 16.09
N ALA A 85 2.96 7.93 15.46
CA ALA A 85 2.95 8.22 14.03
C ALA A 85 2.62 9.71 13.85
N VAL A 86 3.59 10.49 13.35
CA VAL A 86 3.49 11.95 13.20
C VAL A 86 3.48 12.32 11.73
N SER A 87 2.43 13.00 11.27
CA SER A 87 2.35 13.57 9.91
C SER A 87 3.33 14.72 9.75
N GLY A 88 3.94 14.85 8.58
CA GLY A 88 4.90 15.90 8.31
C GLY A 88 5.41 15.94 6.89
N TYR A 89 6.52 16.65 6.69
CA TYR A 89 7.14 16.93 5.41
C TYR A 89 8.61 16.54 5.41
N ILE A 90 9.09 15.98 4.29
CA ILE A 90 10.49 15.56 4.16
C ILE A 90 10.97 15.70 2.72
N GLY A 91 12.24 16.11 2.55
CA GLY A 91 12.89 16.18 1.23
C GLY A 91 13.11 17.59 0.70
N GLY A 92 12.46 18.59 1.25
CA GLY A 92 12.63 20.01 0.93
C GLY A 92 13.36 20.80 2.00
N THR A 93 13.27 22.13 1.94
CA THR A 93 13.91 23.05 2.89
C THR A 93 13.02 23.37 4.09
N ALA A 94 13.60 23.84 5.19
CA ALA A 94 12.84 24.24 6.37
C ALA A 94 11.86 25.40 6.08
N ALA A 95 12.24 26.32 5.19
CA ALA A 95 11.40 27.47 4.81
C ALA A 95 10.13 27.06 4.06
N ASP A 96 10.17 25.88 3.39
CA ASP A 96 9.06 25.37 2.58
C ASP A 96 8.19 24.35 3.33
N ALA A 97 8.57 23.98 4.55
CA ALA A 97 7.91 22.94 5.34
C ALA A 97 6.62 23.42 5.99
N ASN A 98 5.65 23.83 5.18
CA ASN A 98 4.30 24.21 5.59
C ASN A 98 3.27 23.81 4.52
N TYR A 99 2.04 23.54 4.93
CA TYR A 99 1.02 22.98 4.06
C TYR A 99 0.75 23.76 2.78
N PRO A 100 0.58 25.11 2.80
CA PRO A 100 0.33 25.86 1.58
C PRO A 100 1.45 25.73 0.55
N ARG A 101 2.71 25.69 1.00
CA ARG A 101 3.86 25.56 0.08
C ARG A 101 4.02 24.14 -0.43
N VAL A 102 3.94 23.14 0.46
CA VAL A 102 4.06 21.73 0.06
C VAL A 102 2.93 21.33 -0.87
N GLY A 103 1.70 21.77 -0.61
CA GLY A 103 0.53 21.53 -1.44
C GLY A 103 0.67 22.05 -2.90
N SER A 104 1.53 23.04 -3.13
CA SER A 104 1.83 23.51 -4.49
C SER A 104 2.60 22.50 -5.36
N GLY A 105 3.24 21.49 -4.74
CA GLY A 105 4.07 20.50 -5.43
C GLY A 105 5.48 20.97 -5.83
N ALA A 106 5.85 22.24 -5.54
CA ALA A 106 7.10 22.87 -6.01
C ALA A 106 8.25 22.84 -4.99
N THR A 107 8.05 22.27 -3.78
CA THR A 107 9.01 22.41 -2.68
C THR A 107 10.05 21.27 -2.58
N GLY A 108 9.89 20.18 -3.34
CA GLY A 108 10.66 18.97 -3.15
C GLY A 108 10.25 18.13 -1.93
N HIS A 109 9.42 18.65 -1.04
CA HIS A 109 8.86 17.88 0.07
C HIS A 109 7.92 16.77 -0.42
N ALA A 110 7.93 15.64 0.31
CA ALA A 110 6.84 14.68 0.32
C ALA A 110 6.00 14.87 1.58
N GLU A 111 4.69 14.69 1.49
CA GLU A 111 3.87 14.35 2.63
C GLU A 111 4.31 12.98 3.16
N ALA A 112 4.58 12.90 4.45
CA ALA A 112 5.15 11.70 5.03
C ALA A 112 4.72 11.53 6.49
N VAL A 113 4.88 10.33 7.01
CA VAL A 113 4.61 10.00 8.41
C VAL A 113 5.86 9.42 9.04
N LYS A 114 6.34 10.06 10.11
CA LYS A 114 7.39 9.52 10.95
C LYS A 114 6.78 8.53 11.94
N VAL A 115 7.15 7.27 11.79
CA VAL A 115 6.71 6.15 12.62
C VAL A 115 7.79 5.79 13.61
N THR A 116 7.47 5.88 14.90
CA THR A 116 8.28 5.39 16.01
C THR A 116 7.66 4.09 16.52
N TYR A 117 8.44 3.03 16.65
CA TYR A 117 7.94 1.70 16.99
C TYR A 117 8.88 0.93 17.92
N ASP A 118 8.33 -0.08 18.59
CA ASP A 118 9.08 -1.06 19.39
C ASP A 118 9.35 -2.31 18.53
N PRO A 119 10.62 -2.57 18.13
CA PRO A 119 10.96 -3.74 17.31
C PRO A 119 10.68 -5.09 17.98
N ALA A 120 10.48 -5.13 19.30
CA ALA A 120 10.09 -6.35 20.01
C ALA A 120 8.59 -6.67 19.81
N GLN A 121 7.75 -5.69 19.44
CA GLN A 121 6.30 -5.87 19.22
C GLN A 121 5.92 -5.91 17.74
N VAL A 122 6.59 -5.12 16.91
CA VAL A 122 6.40 -5.12 15.45
C VAL A 122 7.75 -4.98 14.76
N SER A 123 8.08 -5.91 13.86
CA SER A 123 9.34 -5.84 13.15
C SER A 123 9.32 -4.76 12.06
N TYR A 124 10.51 -4.30 11.66
CA TYR A 124 10.65 -3.41 10.51
C TYR A 124 10.00 -3.99 9.26
N GLY A 125 10.22 -5.29 9.01
CA GLY A 125 9.61 -5.99 7.89
C GLY A 125 8.08 -5.99 7.92
N GLN A 126 7.48 -6.16 9.10
CA GLN A 126 6.02 -6.09 9.23
C GLN A 126 5.48 -4.68 8.94
N LEU A 127 6.18 -3.62 9.37
CA LEU A 127 5.81 -2.24 9.00
C LEU A 127 5.91 -2.02 7.50
N MET A 128 6.95 -2.53 6.85
CA MET A 128 7.09 -2.51 5.39
C MET A 128 5.98 -3.28 4.70
N GLN A 129 5.59 -4.44 5.23
CA GLN A 129 4.48 -5.23 4.69
C GLN A 129 3.16 -4.46 4.76
N VAL A 130 2.86 -3.81 5.88
CA VAL A 130 1.70 -2.92 6.03
C VAL A 130 1.77 -1.77 5.03
N PHE A 131 2.93 -1.11 4.91
CA PHE A 131 3.13 0.01 4.00
C PHE A 131 2.83 -0.36 2.54
N PHE A 132 3.42 -1.44 2.05
CA PHE A 132 3.25 -1.90 0.67
C PHE A 132 1.91 -2.57 0.40
N SER A 133 1.20 -3.06 1.41
CA SER A 133 -0.07 -3.77 1.24
C SER A 133 -1.29 -2.86 1.31
N VAL A 134 -1.39 -2.05 2.37
CA VAL A 134 -2.63 -1.34 2.70
C VAL A 134 -2.53 0.18 2.68
N VAL A 135 -1.32 0.74 2.79
CA VAL A 135 -1.14 2.19 2.87
C VAL A 135 -1.33 2.85 1.51
N HIS A 136 -0.75 2.27 0.45
CA HIS A 136 -0.71 2.91 -0.86
C HIS A 136 -0.44 1.91 -2.00
N ASP A 137 -0.63 2.37 -3.24
CA ASP A 137 -0.18 1.67 -4.44
C ASP A 137 1.24 2.14 -4.82
N PRO A 138 2.27 1.30 -4.62
CA PRO A 138 3.66 1.68 -4.85
C PRO A 138 4.05 1.77 -6.33
N THR A 139 3.12 1.55 -7.26
CA THR A 139 3.36 1.66 -8.71
C THR A 139 3.02 3.05 -9.26
N GLN A 140 2.42 3.93 -8.44
CA GLN A 140 1.98 5.25 -8.86
C GLN A 140 3.11 6.28 -8.71
N LEU A 141 3.66 6.74 -9.84
CA LEU A 141 4.74 7.73 -9.86
C LEU A 141 4.17 9.15 -9.62
N ASN A 142 4.67 9.83 -8.59
CA ASN A 142 4.31 11.22 -8.24
C ASN A 142 2.80 11.45 -8.15
N ARG A 143 2.09 10.48 -7.62
CA ARG A 143 0.66 10.55 -7.34
C ARG A 143 0.25 9.44 -6.40
N GLN A 144 -0.94 9.55 -5.80
CA GLN A 144 -1.57 8.45 -5.07
C GLN A 144 -3.09 8.61 -5.10
N GLY A 145 -3.79 7.64 -5.68
CA GLY A 145 -5.23 7.71 -5.85
C GLY A 145 -5.67 9.00 -6.54
N PRO A 146 -6.50 9.84 -5.90
CA PRO A 146 -6.95 11.11 -6.47
C PRO A 146 -5.87 12.21 -6.46
N ASP A 147 -4.86 12.09 -5.58
CA ASP A 147 -3.87 13.13 -5.34
C ASP A 147 -2.74 13.09 -6.38
N ARG A 148 -2.38 14.25 -6.91
CA ARG A 148 -1.36 14.38 -7.95
C ARG A 148 -0.27 15.36 -7.53
N GLY A 149 0.97 15.02 -7.86
CA GLY A 149 2.15 15.81 -7.57
C GLY A 149 3.22 15.02 -6.82
N SER A 150 4.46 15.51 -6.87
CA SER A 150 5.63 14.86 -6.25
C SER A 150 5.54 14.80 -4.73
N GLN A 151 4.72 15.64 -4.11
CA GLN A 151 4.44 15.60 -2.68
C GLN A 151 3.69 14.32 -2.24
N TYR A 152 3.03 13.63 -3.17
CA TYR A 152 2.32 12.36 -2.91
C TYR A 152 3.09 11.13 -3.41
N ARG A 153 4.40 11.27 -3.68
CA ARG A 153 5.23 10.16 -4.14
C ARG A 153 5.40 9.05 -3.11
N SER A 154 5.63 7.86 -3.60
CA SER A 154 6.01 6.71 -2.76
C SER A 154 7.49 6.79 -2.39
N ALA A 155 7.80 6.82 -1.09
CA ALA A 155 9.17 6.78 -0.61
C ALA A 155 9.29 6.24 0.83
N VAL A 156 10.46 5.70 1.15
CA VAL A 156 10.88 5.34 2.50
C VAL A 156 12.15 6.11 2.82
N PHE A 157 12.14 6.84 3.93
CA PHE A 157 13.29 7.60 4.40
C PHE A 157 13.78 7.04 5.74
N THR A 158 15.06 6.76 5.80
CA THR A 158 15.72 6.28 7.03
C THR A 158 17.23 6.51 6.95
N ASP A 159 17.83 6.90 8.06
CA ASP A 159 19.29 7.05 8.18
C ASP A 159 19.97 5.74 8.59
N ASP A 160 19.20 4.73 8.98
CA ASP A 160 19.70 3.39 9.29
C ASP A 160 20.03 2.63 7.99
N ALA A 161 21.30 2.27 7.82
CA ALA A 161 21.78 1.54 6.64
C ALA A 161 21.13 0.15 6.50
N ALA A 162 20.90 -0.54 7.63
CA ALA A 162 20.26 -1.86 7.63
C ALA A 162 18.79 -1.76 7.21
N GLN A 163 18.07 -0.73 7.67
CA GLN A 163 16.71 -0.47 7.20
C GLN A 163 16.66 -0.14 5.70
N ARG A 164 17.61 0.66 5.18
CA ARG A 164 17.70 0.95 3.73
C ARG A 164 17.90 -0.32 2.91
N GLU A 165 18.82 -1.18 3.37
CA GLU A 165 19.08 -2.45 2.69
C GLU A 165 17.86 -3.38 2.75
N ALA A 166 17.24 -3.53 3.91
CA ALA A 166 16.02 -4.32 4.08
C ALA A 166 14.87 -3.81 3.19
N THR A 167 14.73 -2.49 3.06
CA THR A 167 13.73 -1.89 2.16
C THR A 167 13.97 -2.27 0.70
N ARG A 168 15.22 -2.12 0.23
CA ARG A 168 15.58 -2.50 -1.15
C ARG A 168 15.38 -3.99 -1.40
N ALA A 169 15.79 -4.82 -0.45
CA ALA A 169 15.60 -6.27 -0.51
C ALA A 169 14.10 -6.63 -0.59
N TYR A 170 13.26 -5.94 0.17
CA TYR A 170 11.82 -6.18 0.14
C TYR A 170 11.18 -5.73 -1.18
N ILE A 171 11.53 -4.56 -1.69
CA ILE A 171 11.09 -4.10 -3.02
C ILE A 171 11.48 -5.13 -4.09
N ALA A 172 12.72 -5.61 -4.07
CA ALA A 172 13.16 -6.64 -5.00
C ALA A 172 12.39 -7.98 -4.83
N GLN A 173 12.04 -8.35 -3.59
CA GLN A 173 11.20 -9.53 -3.32
C GLN A 173 9.80 -9.35 -3.92
N LEU A 174 9.17 -8.20 -3.72
CA LEU A 174 7.83 -7.88 -4.27
C LEU A 174 7.82 -7.89 -5.80
N GLN A 175 8.85 -7.33 -6.42
CA GLN A 175 9.00 -7.35 -7.89
C GLN A 175 9.17 -8.77 -8.44
N ARG A 176 10.04 -9.61 -7.81
CA ARG A 176 10.18 -11.04 -8.18
C ARG A 176 8.90 -11.81 -8.02
N ALA A 177 8.14 -11.55 -6.95
CA ALA A 177 6.85 -12.17 -6.70
C ALA A 177 5.72 -11.65 -7.62
N ARG A 178 5.98 -10.63 -8.44
CA ARG A 178 4.97 -9.94 -9.27
C ARG A 178 3.75 -9.53 -8.45
N ALA A 179 4.01 -8.99 -7.25
CA ALA A 179 2.97 -8.59 -6.31
C ALA A 179 2.06 -7.47 -6.87
N TYR A 180 2.54 -6.72 -7.86
CA TYR A 180 1.79 -5.64 -8.52
C TYR A 180 1.83 -5.80 -10.05
N PRO A 181 0.85 -5.20 -10.76
CA PRO A 181 0.80 -5.26 -12.23
C PRO A 181 1.84 -4.39 -12.93
N ALA A 182 2.50 -3.49 -12.19
CA ALA A 182 3.51 -2.55 -12.70
C ALA A 182 4.72 -2.50 -11.75
N PRO A 183 5.87 -1.98 -12.19
CA PRO A 183 7.05 -1.84 -11.34
C PRO A 183 6.80 -0.96 -10.11
N VAL A 184 7.40 -1.33 -8.98
CA VAL A 184 7.44 -0.50 -7.78
C VAL A 184 8.33 0.71 -8.02
N VAL A 185 7.81 1.92 -7.79
CA VAL A 185 8.50 3.20 -7.99
C VAL A 185 8.93 3.86 -6.67
N THR A 186 8.82 3.14 -5.57
CA THR A 186 9.18 3.64 -4.24
C THR A 186 10.64 4.04 -4.15
N GLN A 187 10.89 5.28 -3.78
CA GLN A 187 12.23 5.80 -3.51
C GLN A 187 12.73 5.35 -2.13
N VAL A 188 14.04 5.09 -2.00
CA VAL A 188 14.68 4.74 -0.72
C VAL A 188 15.81 5.73 -0.48
N ASP A 189 15.63 6.62 0.46
CA ASP A 189 16.54 7.75 0.72
C ASP A 189 16.86 7.89 2.21
N GLY A 190 17.86 8.72 2.54
CA GLY A 190 18.30 9.05 3.91
C GLY A 190 18.93 10.44 3.97
N GLY A 191 19.36 10.87 5.16
CA GLY A 191 20.02 12.16 5.36
C GLY A 191 19.09 13.36 5.15
N LYS A 192 17.78 13.17 5.22
CA LYS A 192 16.78 14.23 5.05
C LYS A 192 16.13 14.60 6.37
N ARG A 193 16.00 15.90 6.62
CA ARG A 193 15.32 16.39 7.81
C ARG A 193 13.81 16.26 7.65
N PHE A 194 13.16 15.71 8.68
CA PHE A 194 11.71 15.67 8.82
C PHE A 194 11.21 16.90 9.56
N PHE A 195 10.12 17.48 9.07
CA PHE A 195 9.42 18.61 9.70
C PHE A 195 7.99 18.16 10.00
N ALA A 196 7.59 18.23 11.28
CA ALA A 196 6.22 17.89 11.66
C ALA A 196 5.24 18.86 10.98
N ALA A 197 4.14 18.35 10.48
CA ALA A 197 3.04 19.16 9.95
C ALA A 197 2.28 19.84 11.08
N GLU A 198 1.51 20.84 10.71
CA GLU A 198 0.71 21.65 11.62
C GLU A 198 -0.25 20.78 12.46
N GLY A 199 -0.59 21.24 13.65
CA GLY A 199 -1.37 20.47 14.62
C GLY A 199 -2.74 20.03 14.10
N TYR A 200 -3.36 20.80 13.22
CA TYR A 200 -4.66 20.47 12.64
C TYR A 200 -4.61 19.31 11.63
N HIS A 201 -3.43 18.94 11.16
CA HIS A 201 -3.23 17.75 10.33
C HIS A 201 -3.03 16.47 11.15
N GLN A 202 -2.66 16.60 12.42
CA GLN A 202 -2.43 15.43 13.25
C GLN A 202 -3.75 14.76 13.64
N ASN A 203 -3.75 13.42 13.63
CA ASN A 203 -4.92 12.59 14.00
C ASN A 203 -6.14 12.83 13.11
N TYR A 204 -5.96 13.39 11.91
CA TYR A 204 -7.07 13.90 11.10
C TYR A 204 -8.10 12.82 10.76
N LEU A 205 -7.67 11.60 10.42
CA LEU A 205 -8.56 10.47 10.13
C LEU A 205 -9.51 10.20 11.31
N THR A 206 -8.98 10.17 12.53
CA THR A 206 -9.77 9.89 13.74
C THR A 206 -10.67 11.04 14.15
N LEU A 207 -10.21 12.28 13.98
CA LEU A 207 -10.95 13.48 14.41
C LEU A 207 -12.00 13.91 13.37
N HIS A 208 -11.84 13.53 12.09
CA HIS A 208 -12.73 13.92 11.00
C HIS A 208 -13.28 12.72 10.21
N PRO A 209 -13.86 11.69 10.85
CA PRO A 209 -14.28 10.45 10.19
C PRO A 209 -15.45 10.69 9.20
N GLN A 210 -16.13 11.83 9.28
CA GLN A 210 -17.22 12.21 8.37
C GLN A 210 -16.76 12.95 7.12
N SER A 211 -15.49 13.37 7.03
CA SER A 211 -14.93 13.94 5.81
C SER A 211 -15.10 12.97 4.64
N LEU A 212 -15.61 13.45 3.51
CA LEU A 212 -15.80 12.63 2.32
C LEU A 212 -14.47 12.00 1.85
N TYR A 213 -13.38 12.78 1.89
CA TYR A 213 -12.06 12.29 1.54
C TYR A 213 -11.64 11.11 2.44
N ILE A 214 -11.77 11.27 3.75
CA ILE A 214 -11.43 10.23 4.74
C ILE A 214 -12.28 8.96 4.52
N ARG A 215 -13.59 9.12 4.31
CA ARG A 215 -14.49 7.98 4.11
C ARG A 215 -14.18 7.19 2.85
N VAL A 216 -13.83 7.88 1.78
CA VAL A 216 -13.60 7.26 0.46
C VAL A 216 -12.18 6.72 0.32
N ASN A 217 -11.18 7.46 0.81
CA ASN A 217 -9.78 7.14 0.50
C ASN A 217 -9.02 6.52 1.69
N ASP A 218 -9.34 6.87 2.93
CA ASP A 218 -8.48 6.51 4.06
C ASP A 218 -9.07 5.47 5.02
N LEU A 219 -10.36 5.54 5.36
CA LEU A 219 -11.00 4.50 6.17
C LEU A 219 -10.91 3.10 5.55
N PRO A 220 -11.01 2.92 4.22
CA PRO A 220 -10.80 1.60 3.61
C PRO A 220 -9.40 1.01 3.88
N LYS A 221 -8.35 1.84 4.00
CA LYS A 221 -6.99 1.39 4.34
C LYS A 221 -6.92 0.81 5.75
N VAL A 222 -7.54 1.47 6.72
CA VAL A 222 -7.63 0.96 8.11
C VAL A 222 -8.47 -0.32 8.18
N ALA A 223 -9.56 -0.39 7.42
CA ALA A 223 -10.37 -1.61 7.31
C ALA A 223 -9.57 -2.77 6.70
N ALA A 224 -8.76 -2.50 5.67
CA ALA A 224 -7.88 -3.48 5.06
C ALA A 224 -6.77 -3.95 6.01
N LEU A 225 -6.20 -3.06 6.83
CA LEU A 225 -5.27 -3.45 7.90
C LEU A 225 -5.93 -4.46 8.85
N LYS A 226 -7.15 -4.18 9.30
CA LYS A 226 -7.92 -5.08 10.17
C LYS A 226 -8.20 -6.42 9.50
N GLN A 227 -8.55 -6.41 8.23
CA GLN A 227 -8.91 -7.60 7.46
C GLN A 227 -7.71 -8.48 7.14
N TYR A 228 -6.63 -7.90 6.63
CA TYR A 228 -5.46 -8.66 6.13
C TYR A 228 -4.41 -8.93 7.19
N TYR A 229 -4.31 -8.07 8.20
CA TYR A 229 -3.30 -8.15 9.26
C TYR A 229 -3.91 -8.02 10.66
N PRO A 230 -4.90 -8.86 11.04
CA PRO A 230 -5.62 -8.73 12.32
C PRO A 230 -4.68 -8.82 13.54
N ALA A 231 -3.58 -9.57 13.44
CA ALA A 231 -2.58 -9.65 14.52
C ALA A 231 -1.82 -8.34 14.73
N LEU A 232 -1.67 -7.51 13.69
CA LEU A 232 -1.04 -6.20 13.75
C LEU A 232 -2.04 -5.06 14.02
N TYR A 233 -3.32 -5.32 13.92
CA TYR A 233 -4.35 -4.28 14.08
C TYR A 233 -4.67 -4.01 15.56
N ARG A 234 -4.82 -2.73 15.92
CA ARG A 234 -5.43 -2.29 17.19
C ARG A 234 -6.69 -1.48 16.93
N GLU A 235 -7.74 -1.71 17.73
CA GLU A 235 -9.04 -1.01 17.59
C GLU A 235 -8.92 0.48 17.95
N LYS A 236 -8.27 0.79 19.09
CA LYS A 236 -8.07 2.17 19.53
C LYS A 236 -6.74 2.70 18.95
N PRO A 237 -6.78 3.74 18.08
CA PRO A 237 -5.57 4.31 17.51
C PRO A 237 -4.69 4.97 18.58
N ARG A 238 -3.38 4.97 18.36
CA ARG A 238 -2.44 5.69 19.20
C ARG A 238 -2.28 7.11 18.67
N LEU A 239 -3.02 8.03 19.26
CA LEU A 239 -3.03 9.43 18.85
C LEU A 239 -1.77 10.15 19.35
N VAL A 240 -1.28 11.11 18.57
CA VAL A 240 -0.22 12.01 19.00
C VAL A 240 -0.81 13.20 19.75
N SER A 241 -0.05 13.74 20.71
CA SER A 241 -0.42 14.99 21.37
C SER A 241 -0.40 16.13 20.32
N THR A 242 -1.50 16.83 20.20
CA THR A 242 -1.61 18.00 19.27
C THR A 242 -0.84 19.21 19.76
N THR A 243 -0.24 19.17 20.96
CA THR A 243 0.68 20.18 21.48
C THR A 243 2.07 20.06 20.86
N ILE A 244 2.16 19.74 19.56
CA ILE A 244 3.44 19.84 18.83
C ILE A 244 3.65 21.31 18.56
N SER A 245 4.37 21.98 19.48
CA SER A 245 4.84 23.34 19.29
C SER A 245 5.68 23.38 18.02
N ALA A 246 5.30 24.23 17.07
CA ALA A 246 6.15 24.56 15.93
C ALA A 246 7.47 25.13 16.49
N ARG A 247 8.53 24.34 16.44
CA ARG A 247 9.90 24.76 16.69
C ARG A 247 10.68 24.78 15.38
#